data_bb587ac3829efa6ae5aed64d8fba7782
#
_entry.id   bb587ac3829efa6ae5aed64d8fba7782
#
_cell.length_a   1.000
_cell.length_b   1.000
_cell.length_c   1.000
_cell.angle_alpha   90.00
_cell.angle_beta   90.00
_cell.angle_gamma   90.00
#
_symmetry.space_group_name_H-M   'P 1'
#
loop_
_entity.id
_entity.type
_entity.pdbx_description
1 polymer ?
#
loop_
_entity_poly.entity_id
_entity_poly.type
_entity_poly.pdbx_seq_one_letter_code
_entity_poly.pdbx_strand_id
1 'polypeptide(L)'
;MKILFLTDNFPPEVNAPATRTYEHCKEWVKQGEEVTVITCTPNFPQGKVYTGYRNRLYQKEIMDGIRVIRIWRYITANEGFLKRTLDYISFSVTSFFAGLFQQADIIIATSPQFFTALSGRTLSFWKRKPWIMEVRDLWPESIKTVGAMKENPIIRFLEWEEKRCYRSAKKIIVVTDSFKKRLSEKGIPLQKIEVIKNGVNRELFTPMSKDQVLLEQLDLKDKKIIGYIGTHGMAHKLDFILECAAGMEGKNNFHFLFLGTGAEKNKLLKLKDDLGIKNVTMLDPVSKQDVKRYISILDVALINLRKSNLFTTVIPSKIFENAGMEIPILMGVDGEARQIVESYKAGLCFEPESKEDFERQLDRLLSDPVLYEQCKAGCRKLAHDFDRKVLAGQMLNIIKETK
;
A
#
# COMPACT_ATOMS: atom_id res chain seq x y z
N MET A 1 -4.02 26.96 -6.68
CA MET A 1 -5.18 26.21 -7.27
C MET A 1 -5.93 25.53 -6.15
N LYS A 2 -7.25 25.35 -6.29
CA LYS A 2 -8.08 24.66 -5.27
C LYS A 2 -8.29 23.21 -5.68
N ILE A 3 -7.67 22.28 -4.97
CA ILE A 3 -7.75 20.83 -5.20
C ILE A 3 -8.74 20.23 -4.19
N LEU A 4 -9.78 19.58 -4.69
CA LEU A 4 -10.73 18.81 -3.89
C LEU A 4 -10.44 17.33 -4.05
N PHE A 5 -9.97 16.67 -2.99
CA PHE A 5 -9.58 15.26 -2.99
C PHE A 5 -10.58 14.41 -2.20
N LEU A 6 -11.17 13.41 -2.83
CA LEU A 6 -12.09 12.45 -2.21
C LEU A 6 -11.36 11.13 -1.94
N THR A 7 -11.34 10.72 -0.68
CA THR A 7 -10.74 9.46 -0.23
C THR A 7 -11.47 8.94 1.00
N ASP A 8 -11.68 7.65 1.10
CA ASP A 8 -12.29 7.03 2.29
C ASP A 8 -11.30 6.81 3.43
N ASN A 9 -9.99 6.76 3.14
CA ASN A 9 -8.94 6.57 4.12
C ASN A 9 -8.05 7.81 4.21
N PHE A 10 -7.84 8.30 5.43
CA PHE A 10 -6.96 9.44 5.72
C PHE A 10 -6.44 9.34 7.16
N PRO A 11 -5.29 9.94 7.53
CA PRO A 11 -4.80 9.90 8.91
C PRO A 11 -5.87 10.31 9.93
N PRO A 12 -5.86 9.69 11.13
CA PRO A 12 -4.77 8.90 11.72
C PRO A 12 -4.69 7.43 11.28
N GLU A 13 -5.49 6.99 10.32
CA GLU A 13 -5.34 5.65 9.73
C GLU A 13 -3.97 5.52 9.06
N VAL A 14 -3.30 4.37 9.31
CA VAL A 14 -1.91 4.14 8.89
C VAL A 14 -1.77 3.22 7.67
N ASN A 15 -2.85 2.90 7.00
CA ASN A 15 -2.81 2.08 5.79
C ASN A 15 -2.17 2.84 4.61
N ALA A 16 -1.75 2.10 3.59
CA ALA A 16 -1.09 2.65 2.42
C ALA A 16 -1.92 3.72 1.67
N PRO A 17 -3.26 3.57 1.50
CA PRO A 17 -4.10 4.62 0.95
C PRO A 17 -4.04 5.94 1.74
N ALA A 18 -4.28 5.90 3.04
CA ALA A 18 -4.27 7.07 3.90
C ALA A 18 -2.91 7.80 3.86
N THR A 19 -1.83 7.04 4.02
CA THR A 19 -0.47 7.59 4.04
C THR A 19 -0.09 8.26 2.71
N ARG A 20 -0.34 7.59 1.58
CA ARG A 20 -0.03 8.15 0.25
C ARG A 20 -0.78 9.46 0.01
N THR A 21 -2.10 9.45 0.21
CA THR A 21 -2.94 10.62 -0.02
C THR A 21 -2.50 11.79 0.86
N TYR A 22 -2.27 11.54 2.15
CA TYR A 22 -1.82 12.57 3.07
C TYR A 22 -0.47 13.17 2.66
N GLU A 23 0.53 12.34 2.37
CA GLU A 23 1.86 12.83 2.03
C GLU A 23 1.87 13.60 0.71
N HIS A 24 1.10 13.18 -0.29
CA HIS A 24 0.93 13.95 -1.53
C HIS A 24 0.26 15.30 -1.26
N CYS A 25 -0.86 15.32 -0.54
CA CYS A 25 -1.57 16.56 -0.21
C CYS A 25 -0.70 17.52 0.60
N LYS A 26 0.09 17.02 1.56
CA LYS A 26 1.03 17.82 2.35
C LYS A 26 2.09 18.49 1.47
N GLU A 27 2.67 17.76 0.52
CA GLU A 27 3.65 18.34 -0.41
C GLU A 27 3.01 19.36 -1.36
N TRP A 28 1.77 19.17 -1.79
CA TRP A 28 1.05 20.16 -2.61
C TRP A 28 0.75 21.45 -1.84
N VAL A 29 0.39 21.34 -0.55
CA VAL A 29 0.22 22.52 0.32
C VAL A 29 1.54 23.29 0.46
N LYS A 30 2.67 22.59 0.67
CA LYS A 30 4.01 23.23 0.69
C LYS A 30 4.36 23.95 -0.62
N GLN A 31 3.83 23.49 -1.75
CA GLN A 31 4.01 24.11 -3.06
C GLN A 31 2.96 25.22 -3.35
N GLY A 32 2.20 25.64 -2.33
CA GLY A 32 1.27 26.76 -2.41
C GLY A 32 -0.13 26.41 -2.93
N GLU A 33 -0.50 25.13 -3.00
CA GLU A 33 -1.84 24.73 -3.41
C GLU A 33 -2.82 24.72 -2.23
N GLU A 34 -4.07 25.08 -2.46
CA GLU A 34 -5.15 24.96 -1.48
C GLU A 34 -5.77 23.56 -1.61
N VAL A 35 -5.50 22.69 -0.64
CA VAL A 35 -5.98 21.31 -0.66
C VAL A 35 -7.11 21.11 0.35
N THR A 36 -8.25 20.62 -0.14
CA THR A 36 -9.36 20.16 0.69
C THR A 36 -9.55 18.67 0.48
N VAL A 37 -9.48 17.90 1.55
CA VAL A 37 -9.72 16.45 1.53
C VAL A 37 -11.08 16.17 2.16
N ILE A 38 -11.94 15.43 1.45
CA ILE A 38 -13.16 14.85 2.03
C ILE A 38 -12.89 13.38 2.32
N THR A 39 -13.05 13.00 3.58
CA THR A 39 -12.83 11.65 4.08
C THR A 39 -13.88 11.26 5.12
N CYS A 40 -13.89 10.02 5.57
CA CYS A 40 -14.75 9.61 6.67
C CYS A 40 -14.05 9.70 8.03
N THR A 41 -14.81 9.41 9.09
CA THR A 41 -14.27 9.21 10.44
C THR A 41 -13.35 7.98 10.44
N PRO A 42 -12.13 8.06 11.04
CA PRO A 42 -11.17 6.96 11.02
C PRO A 42 -11.73 5.73 11.73
N ASN A 43 -11.65 4.58 11.06
CA ASN A 43 -12.26 3.32 11.52
C ASN A 43 -11.54 2.05 11.05
N PHE A 44 -10.63 2.14 10.07
CA PHE A 44 -9.89 1.00 9.51
C PHE A 44 -8.73 0.56 10.43
N PRO A 45 -8.48 -0.76 10.63
CA PRO A 45 -9.08 -1.90 9.94
C PRO A 45 -10.30 -2.51 10.63
N GLN A 46 -10.58 -2.14 11.88
CA GLN A 46 -11.53 -2.85 12.75
C GLN A 46 -13.00 -2.51 12.48
N GLY A 47 -13.29 -1.48 11.66
CA GLY A 47 -14.65 -0.95 11.49
C GLY A 47 -15.21 -0.37 12.79
N LYS A 48 -14.35 0.21 13.63
CA LYS A 48 -14.71 0.90 14.87
C LYS A 48 -14.10 2.31 14.85
N VAL A 49 -14.88 3.29 15.24
CA VAL A 49 -14.42 4.67 15.34
C VAL A 49 -13.25 4.76 16.33
N TYR A 50 -12.18 5.42 15.92
CA TYR A 50 -10.99 5.62 16.78
C TYR A 50 -11.33 6.48 18.00
N THR A 51 -10.64 6.21 19.10
CA THR A 51 -10.73 7.04 20.32
C THR A 51 -10.45 8.51 20.02
N GLY A 52 -11.28 9.41 20.53
CA GLY A 52 -11.20 10.85 20.27
C GLY A 52 -11.98 11.33 19.02
N TYR A 53 -12.47 10.42 18.18
CA TYR A 53 -13.30 10.75 17.02
C TYR A 53 -14.78 10.41 17.25
N ARG A 54 -15.66 11.06 16.49
CA ARG A 54 -17.09 10.77 16.49
C ARG A 54 -17.59 10.75 15.04
N ASN A 55 -18.45 9.81 14.71
CA ASN A 55 -19.04 9.68 13.37
C ASN A 55 -20.19 10.70 13.20
N ARG A 56 -19.83 11.98 12.99
CA ARG A 56 -20.76 13.09 12.80
C ARG A 56 -21.03 13.31 11.31
N LEU A 57 -22.14 13.98 11.00
CA LEU A 57 -22.50 14.33 9.62
C LEU A 57 -21.41 15.17 8.94
N TYR A 58 -20.79 16.10 9.68
CA TYR A 58 -19.80 17.00 9.13
C TYR A 58 -18.85 17.52 10.24
N GLN A 59 -17.56 17.40 10.02
CA GLN A 59 -16.51 17.90 10.92
C GLN A 59 -15.39 18.49 10.07
N LYS A 60 -14.76 19.55 10.56
CA LYS A 60 -13.59 20.18 9.91
C LYS A 60 -12.39 20.12 10.85
N GLU A 61 -11.23 19.85 10.29
CA GLU A 61 -9.94 19.97 10.95
C GLU A 61 -8.89 20.45 9.95
N ILE A 62 -7.76 20.91 10.45
CA ILE A 62 -6.59 21.27 9.63
C ILE A 62 -5.44 20.37 10.05
N MET A 63 -4.82 19.70 9.07
CA MET A 63 -3.65 18.83 9.27
C MET A 63 -2.55 19.28 8.31
N ASP A 64 -1.44 19.78 8.80
CA ASP A 64 -0.31 20.29 8.00
C ASP A 64 -0.74 21.23 6.85
N GLY A 65 -1.70 22.11 7.12
CA GLY A 65 -2.25 23.04 6.13
C GLY A 65 -3.31 22.46 5.19
N ILE A 66 -3.57 21.16 5.24
CA ILE A 66 -4.64 20.49 4.50
C ILE A 66 -5.95 20.73 5.23
N ARG A 67 -6.98 21.22 4.54
CA ARG A 67 -8.35 21.29 5.06
C ARG A 67 -9.01 19.93 4.97
N VAL A 68 -9.20 19.24 6.11
CA VAL A 68 -9.81 17.91 6.17
C VAL A 68 -11.27 18.05 6.59
N ILE A 69 -12.16 17.47 5.80
CA ILE A 69 -13.59 17.39 6.06
C ILE A 69 -13.94 15.94 6.31
N ARG A 70 -14.30 15.61 7.56
CA ARG A 70 -14.79 14.28 7.91
C ARG A 70 -16.30 14.27 7.87
N ILE A 71 -16.83 13.28 7.16
CA ILE A 71 -18.27 13.12 6.95
C ILE A 71 -18.76 11.82 7.55
N TRP A 72 -20.05 11.76 7.80
CA TRP A 72 -20.71 10.56 8.27
C TRP A 72 -20.63 9.43 7.24
N ARG A 73 -20.41 8.22 7.75
CA ARG A 73 -20.41 6.98 6.98
C ARG A 73 -21.09 5.89 7.79
N TYR A 74 -21.80 4.99 7.16
CA TYR A 74 -22.24 3.77 7.80
C TYR A 74 -21.04 2.85 8.05
N ILE A 75 -20.49 2.91 9.28
CA ILE A 75 -19.28 2.16 9.64
C ILE A 75 -19.70 0.75 10.04
N THR A 76 -19.04 -0.25 9.47
CA THR A 76 -19.22 -1.66 9.79
C THR A 76 -17.86 -2.37 9.87
N ALA A 77 -17.79 -3.45 10.66
CA ALA A 77 -16.67 -4.37 10.60
C ALA A 77 -16.56 -4.96 9.19
N ASN A 78 -15.34 -5.36 8.79
CA ASN A 78 -15.07 -5.93 7.47
C ASN A 78 -15.73 -7.32 7.26
N GLU A 79 -17.01 -7.45 7.65
CA GLU A 79 -17.77 -8.68 7.62
C GLU A 79 -19.01 -8.53 6.74
N GLY A 80 -19.15 -9.43 5.78
CA GLY A 80 -20.31 -9.51 4.89
C GLY A 80 -20.34 -8.51 3.74
N PHE A 81 -20.70 -8.99 2.56
CA PHE A 81 -20.70 -8.20 1.31
C PHE A 81 -21.70 -7.03 1.35
N LEU A 82 -22.94 -7.28 1.82
CA LEU A 82 -24.00 -6.26 1.81
C LEU A 82 -23.68 -5.07 2.73
N LYS A 83 -23.22 -5.34 3.95
CA LYS A 83 -22.86 -4.28 4.91
C LYS A 83 -21.71 -3.43 4.37
N ARG A 84 -20.68 -4.04 3.77
CA ARG A 84 -19.58 -3.31 3.12
C ARG A 84 -20.04 -2.48 1.93
N THR A 85 -20.97 -2.99 1.14
CA THR A 85 -21.53 -2.23 0.01
C THR A 85 -22.29 -1.01 0.50
N LEU A 86 -23.15 -1.16 1.54
CA LEU A 86 -23.85 -0.03 2.17
C LEU A 86 -22.88 0.99 2.78
N ASP A 87 -21.82 0.51 3.44
CA ASP A 87 -20.74 1.36 3.94
C ASP A 87 -20.16 2.24 2.82
N TYR A 88 -19.79 1.65 1.70
CA TYR A 88 -19.21 2.34 0.54
C TYR A 88 -20.19 3.29 -0.15
N ILE A 89 -21.44 2.90 -0.31
CA ILE A 89 -22.48 3.75 -0.89
C ILE A 89 -22.75 4.95 0.02
N SER A 90 -22.83 4.75 1.34
CA SER A 90 -23.06 5.85 2.28
C SER A 90 -21.97 6.91 2.20
N PHE A 91 -20.69 6.50 2.13
CA PHE A 91 -19.58 7.43 1.92
C PHE A 91 -19.69 8.16 0.56
N SER A 92 -20.03 7.45 -0.51
CA SER A 92 -20.18 8.05 -1.83
C SER A 92 -21.24 9.16 -1.83
N VAL A 93 -22.41 8.89 -1.23
CA VAL A 93 -23.51 9.85 -1.14
C VAL A 93 -23.14 11.06 -0.27
N THR A 94 -22.63 10.81 0.92
CA THR A 94 -22.28 11.92 1.85
C THR A 94 -21.10 12.75 1.33
N SER A 95 -20.12 12.13 0.66
CA SER A 95 -19.01 12.87 0.04
C SER A 95 -19.45 13.73 -1.14
N PHE A 96 -20.42 13.29 -1.92
CA PHE A 96 -21.03 14.11 -2.96
C PHE A 96 -21.67 15.37 -2.38
N PHE A 97 -22.56 15.22 -1.38
CA PHE A 97 -23.22 16.38 -0.77
C PHE A 97 -22.23 17.32 -0.09
N ALA A 98 -21.27 16.79 0.68
CA ALA A 98 -20.23 17.62 1.30
C ALA A 98 -19.39 18.37 0.25
N GLY A 99 -19.08 17.72 -0.86
CA GLY A 99 -18.30 18.29 -1.96
C GLY A 99 -19.00 19.40 -2.71
N LEU A 100 -20.34 19.40 -2.79
CA LEU A 100 -21.10 20.49 -3.43
C LEU A 100 -20.80 21.85 -2.80
N PHE A 101 -20.57 21.89 -1.50
CA PHE A 101 -20.30 23.13 -0.76
C PHE A 101 -18.82 23.53 -0.73
N GLN A 102 -17.91 22.73 -1.31
CA GLN A 102 -16.49 23.07 -1.35
C GLN A 102 -16.13 23.74 -2.69
N GLN A 103 -15.23 24.72 -2.64
CA GLN A 103 -14.66 25.30 -3.86
C GLN A 103 -13.61 24.34 -4.42
N ALA A 104 -13.60 24.17 -5.73
CA ALA A 104 -12.62 23.34 -6.44
C ALA A 104 -12.33 23.90 -7.83
N ASP A 105 -11.08 23.91 -8.22
CA ASP A 105 -10.64 24.07 -9.59
C ASP A 105 -10.58 22.71 -10.29
N ILE A 106 -10.19 21.68 -9.53
CA ILE A 106 -10.08 20.29 -9.97
C ILE A 106 -10.52 19.33 -8.86
N ILE A 107 -11.10 18.20 -9.25
CA ILE A 107 -11.55 17.15 -8.34
C ILE A 107 -10.70 15.90 -8.57
N ILE A 108 -10.25 15.28 -7.49
CA ILE A 108 -9.55 13.99 -7.53
C ILE A 108 -10.34 12.99 -6.68
N ALA A 109 -10.56 11.79 -7.19
CA ALA A 109 -11.20 10.72 -6.44
C ALA A 109 -10.35 9.44 -6.54
N THR A 110 -9.99 8.86 -5.39
CA THR A 110 -9.10 7.69 -5.32
C THR A 110 -9.86 6.40 -5.01
N SER A 111 -9.45 5.30 -5.66
CA SER A 111 -9.77 3.94 -5.23
C SER A 111 -8.77 3.49 -4.14
N PRO A 112 -8.97 2.36 -3.42
CA PRO A 112 -9.62 1.12 -3.87
C PRO A 112 -11.14 1.13 -3.82
N GLN A 113 -11.75 2.07 -3.15
CA GLN A 113 -13.19 2.10 -3.06
C GLN A 113 -13.81 2.73 -4.31
N PHE A 114 -14.38 1.89 -5.18
CA PHE A 114 -14.95 2.31 -6.46
C PHE A 114 -16.03 3.39 -6.34
N PHE A 115 -16.87 3.31 -5.31
CA PHE A 115 -17.97 4.26 -5.11
C PHE A 115 -17.48 5.70 -4.86
N THR A 116 -16.25 5.88 -4.36
CA THR A 116 -15.60 7.20 -4.27
C THR A 116 -15.41 7.82 -5.65
N ALA A 117 -15.07 7.03 -6.66
CA ALA A 117 -14.95 7.51 -8.03
C ALA A 117 -16.31 7.94 -8.63
N LEU A 118 -17.40 7.25 -8.27
CA LEU A 118 -18.75 7.67 -8.68
C LEU A 118 -19.10 9.04 -8.08
N SER A 119 -18.78 9.28 -6.81
CA SER A 119 -18.95 10.60 -6.18
C SER A 119 -18.12 11.67 -6.90
N GLY A 120 -16.83 11.40 -7.18
CA GLY A 120 -15.96 12.32 -7.90
C GLY A 120 -16.48 12.69 -9.30
N ARG A 121 -16.91 11.69 -10.07
CA ARG A 121 -17.52 11.89 -11.39
C ARG A 121 -18.80 12.75 -11.31
N THR A 122 -19.68 12.43 -10.37
CA THR A 122 -20.95 13.17 -10.21
C THR A 122 -20.70 14.62 -9.79
N LEU A 123 -19.76 14.84 -8.84
CA LEU A 123 -19.32 16.19 -8.45
C LEU A 123 -18.72 16.96 -9.62
N SER A 124 -17.87 16.34 -10.43
CA SER A 124 -17.29 16.95 -11.63
C SER A 124 -18.37 17.46 -12.58
N PHE A 125 -19.38 16.65 -12.83
CA PHE A 125 -20.52 17.02 -13.66
C PHE A 125 -21.31 18.23 -13.10
N TRP A 126 -21.70 18.17 -11.81
CA TRP A 126 -22.49 19.24 -11.19
C TRP A 126 -21.73 20.56 -11.05
N LYS A 127 -20.43 20.47 -10.68
CA LYS A 127 -19.57 21.66 -10.53
C LYS A 127 -18.98 22.16 -11.85
N ARG A 128 -19.15 21.42 -12.93
CA ARG A 128 -18.52 21.69 -14.25
C ARG A 128 -17.00 21.89 -14.11
N LYS A 129 -16.35 21.02 -13.32
CA LYS A 129 -14.89 21.05 -13.09
C LYS A 129 -14.24 19.77 -13.60
N PRO A 130 -13.01 19.85 -14.14
CA PRO A 130 -12.28 18.66 -14.55
C PRO A 130 -12.04 17.75 -13.32
N TRP A 131 -11.92 16.43 -13.58
CA TRP A 131 -11.59 15.49 -12.53
C TRP A 131 -10.59 14.45 -12.99
N ILE A 132 -9.84 13.95 -12.01
CA ILE A 132 -8.84 12.91 -12.15
C ILE A 132 -9.31 11.70 -11.33
N MET A 133 -9.25 10.52 -11.96
CA MET A 133 -9.48 9.27 -11.27
C MET A 133 -8.13 8.65 -10.88
N GLU A 134 -7.85 8.48 -9.59
CA GLU A 134 -6.70 7.72 -9.12
C GLU A 134 -7.11 6.27 -8.90
N VAL A 135 -6.49 5.34 -9.66
CA VAL A 135 -6.80 3.90 -9.63
C VAL A 135 -5.67 3.16 -8.95
N ARG A 136 -5.95 2.64 -7.76
CA ARG A 136 -4.97 1.92 -6.93
C ARG A 136 -5.29 0.42 -6.82
N ASP A 137 -6.48 0.03 -7.27
CA ASP A 137 -6.94 -1.34 -7.41
C ASP A 137 -7.90 -1.42 -8.60
N LEU A 138 -7.84 -2.49 -9.35
CA LEU A 138 -8.72 -2.74 -10.51
C LEU A 138 -10.03 -3.38 -10.04
N TRP A 139 -10.91 -2.57 -9.50
CA TRP A 139 -12.24 -2.98 -9.06
C TRP A 139 -13.26 -2.75 -10.19
N PRO A 140 -14.19 -3.66 -10.50
CA PRO A 140 -14.57 -4.87 -9.76
C PRO A 140 -13.76 -6.14 -10.12
N GLU A 141 -12.74 -6.04 -10.99
CA GLU A 141 -11.95 -7.20 -11.44
C GLU A 141 -11.27 -7.93 -10.28
N SER A 142 -10.73 -7.21 -9.31
CA SER A 142 -10.09 -7.78 -8.11
C SER A 142 -11.07 -8.64 -7.28
N ILE A 143 -12.34 -8.26 -7.20
CA ILE A 143 -13.37 -9.05 -6.49
C ILE A 143 -13.61 -10.40 -7.18
N LYS A 144 -13.64 -10.41 -8.52
CA LYS A 144 -13.78 -11.65 -9.31
C LYS A 144 -12.59 -12.59 -9.10
N THR A 145 -11.40 -12.02 -9.11
CA THR A 145 -10.15 -12.79 -9.00
C THR A 145 -9.96 -13.45 -7.63
N VAL A 146 -10.37 -12.79 -6.55
CA VAL A 146 -10.34 -13.40 -5.21
C VAL A 146 -11.53 -14.35 -4.96
N GLY A 147 -12.39 -14.58 -5.96
CA GLY A 147 -13.52 -15.51 -5.87
C GLY A 147 -14.68 -15.03 -4.99
N ALA A 148 -14.67 -13.75 -4.58
CA ALA A 148 -15.71 -13.22 -3.71
C ALA A 148 -17.06 -13.05 -4.41
N MET A 149 -17.08 -12.91 -5.75
CA MET A 149 -18.30 -12.90 -6.58
C MET A 149 -18.05 -13.55 -7.93
N LYS A 150 -19.02 -14.34 -8.38
CA LYS A 150 -19.10 -14.84 -9.76
C LYS A 150 -19.75 -13.79 -10.66
N GLU A 151 -19.59 -13.97 -11.98
CA GLU A 151 -20.25 -13.14 -12.99
C GLU A 151 -21.79 -13.09 -12.74
N ASN A 152 -22.32 -11.90 -12.61
CA ASN A 152 -23.74 -11.64 -12.42
C ASN A 152 -24.14 -10.26 -12.95
N PRO A 153 -25.43 -9.91 -13.09
CA PRO A 153 -25.88 -8.61 -13.61
C PRO A 153 -25.32 -7.41 -12.83
N ILE A 154 -25.10 -7.54 -11.53
CA ILE A 154 -24.53 -6.47 -10.68
C ILE A 154 -23.09 -6.20 -11.09
N ILE A 155 -22.27 -7.22 -11.27
CA ILE A 155 -20.88 -7.08 -11.70
C ILE A 155 -20.84 -6.39 -13.09
N ARG A 156 -21.69 -6.78 -14.05
CA ARG A 156 -21.77 -6.15 -15.36
C ARG A 156 -22.16 -4.67 -15.27
N PHE A 157 -23.08 -4.33 -14.39
CA PHE A 157 -23.45 -2.94 -14.13
C PHE A 157 -22.25 -2.15 -13.53
N LEU A 158 -21.51 -2.73 -12.59
CA LEU A 158 -20.35 -2.09 -12.00
C LEU A 158 -19.20 -1.91 -13.00
N GLU A 159 -18.98 -2.87 -13.90
CA GLU A 159 -18.01 -2.75 -14.99
C GLU A 159 -18.42 -1.67 -16.02
N TRP A 160 -19.70 -1.53 -16.28
CA TRP A 160 -20.22 -0.47 -17.13
C TRP A 160 -20.01 0.91 -16.50
N GLU A 161 -20.31 1.09 -15.20
CA GLU A 161 -20.03 2.31 -14.46
C GLU A 161 -18.52 2.59 -14.33
N GLU A 162 -17.70 1.57 -14.16
CA GLU A 162 -16.23 1.70 -14.21
C GLU A 162 -15.76 2.31 -15.52
N LYS A 163 -16.22 1.77 -16.64
CA LYS A 163 -15.90 2.32 -17.96
C LYS A 163 -16.38 3.77 -18.15
N ARG A 164 -17.54 4.10 -17.60
CA ARG A 164 -18.04 5.49 -17.62
C ARG A 164 -17.16 6.42 -16.78
N CYS A 165 -16.70 5.99 -15.62
CA CYS A 165 -15.74 6.76 -14.82
C CYS A 165 -14.44 7.00 -15.59
N TYR A 166 -13.84 5.96 -16.17
CA TYR A 166 -12.62 6.11 -16.99
C TYR A 166 -12.80 7.02 -18.19
N ARG A 167 -13.92 6.92 -18.89
CA ARG A 167 -14.21 7.78 -20.06
C ARG A 167 -14.41 9.24 -19.68
N SER A 168 -15.07 9.52 -18.57
CA SER A 168 -15.38 10.88 -18.11
C SER A 168 -14.22 11.59 -17.42
N ALA A 169 -13.29 10.85 -16.80
CA ALA A 169 -12.10 11.43 -16.21
C ALA A 169 -11.23 12.12 -17.28
N LYS A 170 -10.72 13.30 -16.98
CA LYS A 170 -9.81 14.03 -17.89
C LYS A 170 -8.46 13.33 -17.96
N LYS A 171 -7.95 12.87 -16.80
CA LYS A 171 -6.78 12.01 -16.65
C LYS A 171 -7.08 10.87 -15.67
N ILE A 172 -6.37 9.77 -15.83
CA ILE A 172 -6.41 8.62 -14.93
C ILE A 172 -5.00 8.41 -14.41
N ILE A 173 -4.82 8.38 -13.09
CA ILE A 173 -3.54 8.10 -12.47
C ILE A 173 -3.59 6.68 -11.93
N VAL A 174 -2.65 5.84 -12.36
CA VAL A 174 -2.51 4.46 -11.91
C VAL A 174 -1.21 4.27 -11.13
N VAL A 175 -1.14 3.23 -10.30
CA VAL A 175 0.02 2.99 -9.43
C VAL A 175 1.02 1.99 -9.98
N THR A 176 0.75 1.39 -11.16
CA THR A 176 1.63 0.43 -11.82
C THR A 176 1.56 0.55 -13.34
N ASP A 177 2.63 0.19 -14.05
CA ASP A 177 2.62 0.09 -15.51
C ASP A 177 1.69 -1.03 -15.98
N SER A 178 1.58 -2.09 -15.20
CA SER A 178 0.64 -3.18 -15.43
C SER A 178 -0.81 -2.69 -15.45
N PHE A 179 -1.18 -1.77 -14.56
CA PHE A 179 -2.52 -1.15 -14.58
C PHE A 179 -2.72 -0.27 -15.80
N LYS A 180 -1.71 0.51 -16.21
CA LYS A 180 -1.76 1.30 -17.45
C LYS A 180 -2.03 0.40 -18.65
N LYS A 181 -1.28 -0.70 -18.78
CA LYS A 181 -1.49 -1.70 -19.82
C LYS A 181 -2.92 -2.28 -19.78
N ARG A 182 -3.38 -2.69 -18.59
CA ARG A 182 -4.70 -3.30 -18.41
C ARG A 182 -5.85 -2.35 -18.76
N LEU A 183 -5.75 -1.07 -18.40
CA LEU A 183 -6.74 -0.06 -18.79
C LEU A 183 -6.72 0.20 -20.31
N SER A 184 -5.54 0.20 -20.92
CA SER A 184 -5.41 0.33 -22.37
C SER A 184 -6.07 -0.84 -23.10
N GLU A 185 -5.91 -2.07 -22.64
CA GLU A 185 -6.58 -3.27 -23.14
C GLU A 185 -8.12 -3.18 -23.00
N LYS A 186 -8.63 -2.46 -21.98
CA LYS A 186 -10.06 -2.14 -21.83
C LYS A 186 -10.52 -1.01 -22.77
N GLY A 187 -9.67 -0.49 -23.65
CA GLY A 187 -9.98 0.56 -24.64
C GLY A 187 -9.89 1.99 -24.10
N ILE A 188 -9.15 2.22 -23.04
CA ILE A 188 -8.87 3.58 -22.53
C ILE A 188 -7.62 4.12 -23.25
N PRO A 189 -7.68 5.33 -23.85
CA PRO A 189 -6.55 5.91 -24.56
C PRO A 189 -5.32 6.09 -23.67
N LEU A 190 -4.14 5.66 -24.13
CA LEU A 190 -2.88 5.70 -23.37
C LEU A 190 -2.51 7.12 -22.89
N GLN A 191 -2.81 8.14 -23.67
CA GLN A 191 -2.56 9.56 -23.34
C GLN A 191 -3.41 10.07 -22.16
N LYS A 192 -4.45 9.35 -21.76
CA LYS A 192 -5.24 9.63 -20.57
C LYS A 192 -4.65 9.02 -19.30
N ILE A 193 -3.77 8.05 -19.43
CA ILE A 193 -3.31 7.22 -18.32
C ILE A 193 -1.89 7.58 -17.95
N GLU A 194 -1.70 8.11 -16.75
CA GLU A 194 -0.40 8.45 -16.16
C GLU A 194 -0.06 7.47 -15.05
N VAL A 195 1.22 7.14 -14.91
CA VAL A 195 1.69 6.22 -13.88
C VAL A 195 2.41 7.00 -12.79
N ILE A 196 1.86 7.00 -11.58
CA ILE A 196 2.53 7.53 -10.38
C ILE A 196 2.60 6.39 -9.36
N LYS A 197 3.73 5.72 -9.31
CA LYS A 197 3.94 4.54 -8.44
C LYS A 197 3.88 4.90 -6.96
N ASN A 198 3.78 3.90 -6.10
CA ASN A 198 4.01 4.07 -4.68
C ASN A 198 5.49 4.33 -4.43
N GLY A 199 5.80 4.91 -3.27
CA GLY A 199 7.17 5.24 -2.92
C GLY A 199 7.37 5.28 -1.41
N VAL A 200 8.50 5.82 -0.97
CA VAL A 200 8.91 5.94 0.43
C VAL A 200 8.96 7.40 0.87
N ASN A 201 8.62 7.64 2.13
CA ASN A 201 8.96 8.88 2.81
C ASN A 201 10.39 8.74 3.37
N ARG A 202 11.36 9.34 2.66
CA ARG A 202 12.79 9.28 3.02
C ARG A 202 13.14 10.06 4.29
N GLU A 203 12.27 10.93 4.79
CA GLU A 203 12.47 11.58 6.09
C GLU A 203 12.15 10.62 7.24
N LEU A 204 11.19 9.73 7.06
CA LEU A 204 10.80 8.72 8.05
C LEU A 204 11.69 7.47 7.98
N PHE A 205 11.92 6.97 6.77
CA PHE A 205 12.72 5.78 6.49
C PHE A 205 14.10 6.20 5.98
N THR A 206 14.97 6.56 6.92
CA THR A 206 16.37 6.95 6.70
C THR A 206 17.27 5.87 7.29
N PRO A 207 18.35 5.48 6.61
CA PRO A 207 19.30 4.51 7.14
C PRO A 207 19.78 4.89 8.54
N MET A 208 19.80 3.95 9.44
CA MET A 208 20.28 4.12 10.81
C MET A 208 21.07 2.88 11.26
N SER A 209 21.90 3.03 12.27
CA SER A 209 22.58 1.89 12.92
C SER A 209 21.55 0.94 13.52
N LYS A 210 21.91 -0.35 13.58
CA LYS A 210 21.08 -1.36 14.25
C LYS A 210 20.76 -0.95 15.69
N ASP A 211 19.50 -1.02 16.08
CA ASP A 211 19.03 -0.72 17.43
C ASP A 211 19.52 -1.81 18.39
N GLN A 212 20.63 -1.51 19.11
CA GLN A 212 21.27 -2.46 20.01
C GLN A 212 20.40 -2.86 21.19
N VAL A 213 19.58 -1.91 21.69
CA VAL A 213 18.65 -2.18 22.78
C VAL A 213 17.58 -3.18 22.34
N LEU A 214 17.05 -3.01 21.13
CA LEU A 214 16.07 -3.95 20.57
C LEU A 214 16.70 -5.33 20.31
N LEU A 215 17.92 -5.38 19.81
CA LEU A 215 18.66 -6.65 19.64
C LEU A 215 18.87 -7.40 20.95
N GLU A 216 19.18 -6.68 22.03
CA GLU A 216 19.30 -7.26 23.39
C GLU A 216 17.94 -7.78 23.89
N GLN A 217 16.90 -6.96 23.79
CA GLN A 217 15.56 -7.32 24.26
C GLN A 217 15.00 -8.57 23.55
N LEU A 218 15.38 -8.79 22.31
CA LEU A 218 14.94 -9.93 21.49
C LEU A 218 15.91 -11.10 21.51
N ASP A 219 17.06 -10.98 22.18
CA ASP A 219 18.16 -11.99 22.19
C ASP A 219 18.66 -12.35 20.79
N LEU A 220 18.89 -11.31 19.95
CA LEU A 220 19.23 -11.46 18.52
C LEU A 220 20.58 -10.83 18.13
N LYS A 221 21.46 -10.46 19.10
CA LYS A 221 22.73 -9.76 18.81
C LYS A 221 23.63 -10.48 17.81
N ASP A 222 23.74 -11.81 17.94
CA ASP A 222 24.65 -12.64 17.13
C ASP A 222 23.92 -13.34 15.96
N LYS A 223 22.71 -12.90 15.63
CA LYS A 223 21.88 -13.50 14.58
C LYS A 223 21.94 -12.71 13.29
N LYS A 224 21.81 -13.44 12.16
CA LYS A 224 21.46 -12.86 10.87
C LYS A 224 19.93 -12.80 10.78
N ILE A 225 19.38 -11.59 10.75
CA ILE A 225 17.94 -11.37 10.90
C ILE A 225 17.27 -11.17 9.54
N ILE A 226 16.39 -12.09 9.19
CA ILE A 226 15.56 -12.04 7.99
C ILE A 226 14.15 -11.59 8.42
N GLY A 227 13.74 -10.37 8.05
CA GLY A 227 12.52 -9.78 8.60
C GLY A 227 11.40 -9.64 7.60
N TYR A 228 10.21 -10.09 8.01
CA TYR A 228 8.95 -9.77 7.35
C TYR A 228 8.14 -8.80 8.24
N ILE A 229 7.95 -7.57 7.76
CA ILE A 229 7.21 -6.54 8.51
C ILE A 229 5.94 -6.17 7.74
N GLY A 230 4.76 -6.41 8.36
CA GLY A 230 3.47 -6.01 7.77
C GLY A 230 2.32 -6.99 7.99
N THR A 231 1.30 -6.95 7.12
CA THR A 231 0.09 -7.73 7.26
C THR A 231 0.34 -9.23 7.15
N HIS A 232 -0.15 -10.00 8.12
CA HIS A 232 -0.16 -11.47 8.11
C HIS A 232 -1.48 -11.97 7.49
N GLY A 233 -1.62 -11.79 6.18
CA GLY A 233 -2.82 -12.17 5.44
C GLY A 233 -2.56 -13.31 4.44
N MET A 234 -3.63 -13.94 3.96
CA MET A 234 -3.59 -15.08 3.01
C MET A 234 -2.78 -14.81 1.75
N ALA A 235 -2.75 -13.55 1.28
CA ALA A 235 -1.99 -13.15 0.10
C ALA A 235 -0.48 -13.28 0.27
N HIS A 236 0.02 -13.24 1.52
CA HIS A 236 1.44 -13.18 1.81
C HIS A 236 2.11 -14.54 1.94
N LYS A 237 1.34 -15.65 2.01
CA LYS A 237 1.85 -17.03 2.04
C LYS A 237 3.00 -17.22 3.06
N LEU A 238 2.80 -16.72 4.29
CA LEU A 238 3.82 -16.75 5.33
C LEU A 238 4.01 -18.14 5.97
N ASP A 239 3.05 -19.03 5.80
CA ASP A 239 3.17 -20.45 6.13
C ASP A 239 4.35 -21.10 5.36
N PHE A 240 4.48 -20.82 4.05
CA PHE A 240 5.63 -21.25 3.26
C PHE A 240 6.96 -20.73 3.84
N ILE A 241 7.01 -19.47 4.29
CA ILE A 241 8.23 -18.91 4.89
C ILE A 241 8.57 -19.57 6.23
N LEU A 242 7.56 -19.94 7.05
CA LEU A 242 7.78 -20.69 8.27
C LEU A 242 8.35 -22.09 7.98
N GLU A 243 7.87 -22.78 6.94
CA GLU A 243 8.41 -24.08 6.51
C GLU A 243 9.87 -23.96 6.03
N CYS A 244 10.21 -22.87 5.33
CA CYS A 244 11.61 -22.56 4.97
C CYS A 244 12.46 -22.34 6.24
N ALA A 245 11.98 -21.54 7.18
CA ALA A 245 12.67 -21.25 8.43
C ALA A 245 12.94 -22.53 9.25
N ALA A 246 11.98 -23.45 9.32
CA ALA A 246 12.13 -24.75 9.96
C ALA A 246 13.26 -25.58 9.33
N GLY A 247 13.34 -25.60 7.98
CA GLY A 247 14.42 -26.31 7.28
C GLY A 247 15.81 -25.69 7.42
N MET A 248 15.88 -24.47 7.92
CA MET A 248 17.13 -23.73 8.15
C MET A 248 17.52 -23.62 9.62
N GLU A 249 16.82 -24.31 10.53
CA GLU A 249 17.15 -24.32 11.94
C GLU A 249 18.57 -24.87 12.17
N GLY A 250 19.38 -24.13 12.94
CA GLY A 250 20.79 -24.45 13.17
C GLY A 250 21.77 -24.10 12.04
N LYS A 251 21.28 -23.65 10.88
CA LYS A 251 22.13 -23.21 9.77
C LYS A 251 22.47 -21.72 9.89
N ASN A 252 23.75 -21.37 9.67
CA ASN A 252 24.23 -19.99 9.44
C ASN A 252 23.76 -18.93 10.46
N ASN A 253 23.33 -19.34 11.62
CA ASN A 253 22.83 -18.42 12.66
C ASN A 253 21.63 -17.56 12.24
N PHE A 254 20.82 -18.03 11.29
CA PHE A 254 19.65 -17.31 10.76
C PHE A 254 18.52 -17.24 11.78
N HIS A 255 17.90 -16.07 11.87
CA HIS A 255 16.71 -15.84 12.66
C HIS A 255 15.65 -15.07 11.85
N PHE A 256 14.43 -15.56 11.88
CA PHE A 256 13.32 -14.95 11.13
C PHE A 256 12.46 -14.13 12.08
N LEU A 257 12.29 -12.84 11.74
CA LEU A 257 11.50 -11.89 12.53
C LEU A 257 10.23 -11.51 11.76
N PHE A 258 9.07 -11.84 12.32
CA PHE A 258 7.77 -11.44 11.78
C PHE A 258 7.14 -10.39 12.68
N LEU A 259 6.93 -9.18 12.16
CA LEU A 259 6.29 -8.08 12.87
C LEU A 259 4.98 -7.70 12.18
N GLY A 260 3.85 -7.84 12.88
CA GLY A 260 2.56 -7.45 12.35
C GLY A 260 1.38 -8.29 12.82
N THR A 261 0.24 -8.08 12.16
CA THR A 261 -1.01 -8.80 12.45
C THR A 261 -1.82 -9.01 11.17
N GLY A 262 -2.84 -9.85 11.24
CA GLY A 262 -3.73 -10.14 10.12
C GLY A 262 -4.52 -11.43 10.33
N ALA A 263 -5.37 -11.77 9.36
CA ALA A 263 -6.28 -12.91 9.45
C ALA A 263 -5.58 -14.28 9.66
N GLU A 264 -4.33 -14.41 9.21
CA GLU A 264 -3.56 -15.65 9.32
C GLU A 264 -2.67 -15.71 10.59
N LYS A 265 -2.58 -14.64 11.40
CA LYS A 265 -1.65 -14.56 12.55
C LYS A 265 -1.77 -15.76 13.48
N ASN A 266 -2.98 -16.10 13.93
CA ASN A 266 -3.20 -17.21 14.86
C ASN A 266 -2.85 -18.56 14.25
N LYS A 267 -3.12 -18.76 12.96
CA LYS A 267 -2.76 -19.97 12.23
C LYS A 267 -1.25 -20.10 12.08
N LEU A 268 -0.56 -19.01 11.83
CA LEU A 268 0.91 -18.99 11.74
C LEU A 268 1.58 -19.26 13.09
N LEU A 269 1.05 -18.72 14.19
CA LEU A 269 1.53 -19.03 15.55
C LEU A 269 1.40 -20.52 15.84
N LYS A 270 0.22 -21.09 15.56
CA LYS A 270 -0.02 -22.51 15.73
C LYS A 270 0.95 -23.34 14.88
N LEU A 271 1.13 -23.00 13.60
CA LEU A 271 2.07 -23.70 12.71
C LEU A 271 3.51 -23.64 13.22
N LYS A 272 3.94 -22.48 13.73
CA LYS A 272 5.26 -22.33 14.38
C LYS A 272 5.42 -23.31 15.54
N ASP A 273 4.41 -23.41 16.42
CA ASP A 273 4.44 -24.29 17.60
C ASP A 273 4.39 -25.77 17.17
N ASP A 274 3.51 -26.13 16.23
CA ASP A 274 3.40 -27.50 15.68
C ASP A 274 4.71 -27.99 15.03
N LEU A 275 5.45 -27.10 14.39
CA LEU A 275 6.76 -27.40 13.77
C LEU A 275 7.93 -27.30 14.77
N GLY A 276 7.70 -26.81 16.00
CA GLY A 276 8.75 -26.66 17.03
C GLY A 276 9.85 -25.66 16.68
N ILE A 277 9.58 -24.66 15.82
CA ILE A 277 10.58 -23.75 15.25
C ILE A 277 11.12 -22.78 16.30
N LYS A 278 12.44 -22.81 16.55
CA LYS A 278 13.11 -21.94 17.52
C LYS A 278 13.75 -20.68 16.91
N ASN A 279 14.10 -20.72 15.64
CA ASN A 279 14.70 -19.59 14.90
C ASN A 279 13.68 -18.61 14.33
N VAL A 280 12.49 -18.50 14.93
CA VAL A 280 11.42 -17.60 14.51
C VAL A 280 10.85 -16.83 15.71
N THR A 281 10.86 -15.50 15.60
CA THR A 281 10.14 -14.59 16.51
C THR A 281 8.97 -13.93 15.80
N MET A 282 7.77 -13.96 16.40
CA MET A 282 6.56 -13.34 15.88
C MET A 282 6.06 -12.29 16.86
N LEU A 283 6.08 -11.03 16.43
CA LEU A 283 5.71 -9.86 17.22
C LEU A 283 4.39 -9.25 16.75
N ASP A 284 3.74 -8.52 17.64
CA ASP A 284 2.57 -7.72 17.34
C ASP A 284 2.94 -6.41 16.62
N PRO A 285 1.97 -5.78 15.94
CA PRO A 285 2.24 -4.54 15.23
C PRO A 285 2.65 -3.42 16.18
N VAL A 286 3.56 -2.59 15.74
CA VAL A 286 4.02 -1.39 16.45
C VAL A 286 3.56 -0.12 15.74
N SER A 287 3.76 1.03 16.36
CA SER A 287 3.45 2.32 15.74
C SER A 287 4.29 2.54 14.47
N LYS A 288 3.78 3.35 13.53
CA LYS A 288 4.52 3.67 12.30
C LYS A 288 5.88 4.34 12.60
N GLN A 289 6.00 5.05 13.70
CA GLN A 289 7.25 5.70 14.12
C GLN A 289 8.27 4.69 14.62
N ASP A 290 7.82 3.59 15.24
CA ASP A 290 8.69 2.55 15.78
C ASP A 290 9.11 1.50 14.75
N VAL A 291 8.34 1.33 13.67
CA VAL A 291 8.63 0.33 12.61
C VAL A 291 10.08 0.43 12.11
N LYS A 292 10.61 1.64 11.96
CA LYS A 292 12.00 1.86 11.49
C LYS A 292 13.05 1.22 12.41
N ARG A 293 12.80 1.13 13.73
CA ARG A 293 13.70 0.47 14.68
C ARG A 293 13.79 -1.02 14.39
N TYR A 294 12.64 -1.65 14.08
CA TYR A 294 12.61 -3.07 13.71
C TYR A 294 13.20 -3.33 12.32
N ILE A 295 13.03 -2.40 11.37
CA ILE A 295 13.69 -2.50 10.06
C ILE A 295 15.21 -2.37 10.24
N SER A 296 15.68 -1.49 11.13
CA SER A 296 17.13 -1.24 11.31
C SER A 296 17.92 -2.46 11.77
N ILE A 297 17.29 -3.41 12.46
CA ILE A 297 17.97 -4.61 12.94
C ILE A 297 18.03 -5.73 11.90
N LEU A 298 17.35 -5.60 10.77
CA LEU A 298 17.33 -6.61 9.71
C LEU A 298 18.66 -6.64 8.95
N ASP A 299 19.08 -7.83 8.58
CA ASP A 299 20.11 -8.05 7.56
C ASP A 299 19.47 -8.22 6.17
N VAL A 300 18.26 -8.80 6.10
CA VAL A 300 17.50 -8.99 4.86
C VAL A 300 16.03 -8.68 5.09
N ALA A 301 15.45 -7.89 4.19
CA ALA A 301 14.03 -7.61 4.17
C ALA A 301 13.30 -8.63 3.29
N LEU A 302 12.41 -9.39 3.88
CA LEU A 302 11.63 -10.41 3.19
C LEU A 302 10.31 -9.83 2.65
N ILE A 303 10.07 -10.04 1.36
CA ILE A 303 8.81 -9.68 0.71
C ILE A 303 8.28 -10.89 -0.03
N ASN A 304 7.12 -11.38 0.37
CA ASN A 304 6.54 -12.58 -0.19
C ASN A 304 5.05 -12.42 -0.49
N LEU A 305 4.61 -12.94 -1.63
CA LEU A 305 3.22 -13.10 -1.99
C LEU A 305 2.99 -14.52 -2.54
N ARG A 306 1.76 -15.00 -2.42
CA ARG A 306 1.34 -16.26 -3.02
C ARG A 306 1.56 -16.24 -4.52
N LYS A 307 1.97 -17.37 -5.10
CA LYS A 307 2.08 -17.54 -6.55
C LYS A 307 0.71 -17.39 -7.21
N SER A 308 0.50 -16.29 -7.93
CA SER A 308 -0.76 -15.99 -8.63
C SER A 308 -0.56 -14.91 -9.67
N ASN A 309 -1.23 -15.03 -10.81
CA ASN A 309 -1.26 -14.01 -11.86
C ASN A 309 -1.82 -12.66 -11.36
N LEU A 310 -2.65 -12.66 -10.33
CA LEU A 310 -3.18 -11.42 -9.73
C LEU A 310 -2.04 -10.59 -9.13
N PHE A 311 -1.09 -11.23 -8.47
CA PHE A 311 -0.02 -10.52 -7.75
C PHE A 311 1.13 -10.06 -8.63
N THR A 312 1.19 -10.50 -9.91
CA THR A 312 2.20 -10.01 -10.86
C THR A 312 2.02 -8.53 -11.23
N THR A 313 0.84 -7.96 -10.97
CA THR A 313 0.52 -6.56 -11.25
C THR A 313 0.60 -5.64 -10.03
N VAL A 314 0.90 -6.21 -8.86
CA VAL A 314 0.94 -5.49 -7.57
C VAL A 314 2.38 -5.18 -7.17
N ILE A 315 2.62 -3.95 -6.71
CA ILE A 315 3.91 -3.55 -6.14
C ILE A 315 3.73 -3.36 -4.63
N PRO A 316 4.24 -4.28 -3.80
CA PRO A 316 4.19 -4.14 -2.35
C PRO A 316 4.94 -2.88 -1.87
N SER A 317 4.30 -2.04 -1.07
CA SER A 317 4.91 -0.79 -0.56
C SER A 317 6.16 -1.01 0.30
N LYS A 318 6.29 -2.19 0.90
CA LYS A 318 7.45 -2.61 1.69
C LYS A 318 8.77 -2.56 0.92
N ILE A 319 8.75 -2.75 -0.41
CA ILE A 319 9.92 -2.60 -1.27
C ILE A 319 10.57 -1.24 -1.02
N PHE A 320 9.78 -0.19 -1.04
CA PHE A 320 10.26 1.18 -0.93
C PHE A 320 10.70 1.54 0.49
N GLU A 321 9.96 1.07 1.52
CA GLU A 321 10.27 1.32 2.93
C GLU A 321 11.59 0.66 3.34
N ASN A 322 11.79 -0.62 2.96
CA ASN A 322 13.04 -1.33 3.22
C ASN A 322 14.21 -0.75 2.41
N ALA A 323 13.96 -0.37 1.14
CA ALA A 323 14.97 0.31 0.33
C ALA A 323 15.37 1.68 0.92
N GLY A 324 14.41 2.42 1.52
CA GLY A 324 14.67 3.67 2.24
C GLY A 324 15.62 3.49 3.44
N MET A 325 15.58 2.32 4.08
CA MET A 325 16.48 1.93 5.17
C MET A 325 17.75 1.23 4.69
N GLU A 326 17.95 1.10 3.38
CA GLU A 326 19.08 0.41 2.72
C GLU A 326 19.23 -1.06 3.14
N ILE A 327 18.12 -1.75 3.43
CA ILE A 327 18.10 -3.17 3.75
C ILE A 327 17.92 -3.98 2.47
N PRO A 328 18.88 -4.86 2.09
CA PRO A 328 18.76 -5.72 0.91
C PRO A 328 17.49 -6.57 0.93
N ILE A 329 16.84 -6.68 -0.22
CA ILE A 329 15.54 -7.32 -0.34
C ILE A 329 15.70 -8.76 -0.83
N LEU A 330 15.03 -9.70 -0.17
CA LEU A 330 14.80 -11.06 -0.66
C LEU A 330 13.31 -11.20 -1.00
N MET A 331 12.99 -11.42 -2.28
CA MET A 331 11.61 -11.27 -2.73
C MET A 331 11.09 -12.49 -3.49
N GLY A 332 9.97 -13.05 -3.00
CA GLY A 332 9.16 -14.08 -3.68
C GLY A 332 7.88 -13.45 -4.27
N VAL A 333 8.06 -12.58 -5.26
CA VAL A 333 6.94 -11.94 -5.99
C VAL A 333 7.36 -11.78 -7.45
N ASP A 334 6.52 -12.21 -8.37
CA ASP A 334 6.74 -12.05 -9.81
C ASP A 334 6.18 -10.75 -10.38
N GLY A 335 6.42 -10.52 -11.66
CA GLY A 335 5.86 -9.40 -12.43
C GLY A 335 6.60 -8.09 -12.20
N GLU A 336 5.84 -6.98 -12.12
CA GLU A 336 6.40 -5.63 -12.09
C GLU A 336 7.24 -5.36 -10.83
N ALA A 337 6.86 -5.94 -9.68
CA ALA A 337 7.63 -5.83 -8.45
C ALA A 337 9.04 -6.43 -8.59
N ARG A 338 9.14 -7.63 -9.21
CA ARG A 338 10.40 -8.30 -9.51
C ARG A 338 11.28 -7.46 -10.42
N GLN A 339 10.71 -6.94 -11.52
CA GLN A 339 11.43 -6.07 -12.44
C GLN A 339 12.02 -4.84 -11.76
N ILE A 340 11.31 -4.23 -10.81
CA ILE A 340 11.81 -3.09 -10.03
C ILE A 340 13.02 -3.52 -9.20
N VAL A 341 12.91 -4.55 -8.38
CA VAL A 341 14.01 -4.97 -7.49
C VAL A 341 15.25 -5.38 -8.28
N GLU A 342 15.08 -6.12 -9.38
CA GLU A 342 16.17 -6.57 -10.24
C GLU A 342 16.82 -5.41 -11.01
N SER A 343 16.03 -4.49 -11.59
CA SER A 343 16.57 -3.36 -12.37
C SER A 343 17.42 -2.39 -11.52
N TYR A 344 17.02 -2.19 -10.27
CA TYR A 344 17.79 -1.40 -9.31
C TYR A 344 18.89 -2.19 -8.60
N LYS A 345 18.94 -3.52 -8.78
CA LYS A 345 19.82 -4.42 -8.02
C LYS A 345 19.65 -4.24 -6.51
N ALA A 346 18.41 -4.01 -6.06
CA ALA A 346 18.08 -3.73 -4.67
C ALA A 346 17.96 -5.00 -3.80
N GLY A 347 18.22 -6.16 -4.37
CA GLY A 347 18.12 -7.44 -3.70
C GLY A 347 18.09 -8.61 -4.69
N LEU A 348 17.74 -9.78 -4.20
CA LEU A 348 17.56 -11.00 -4.98
C LEU A 348 16.10 -11.44 -4.98
N CYS A 349 15.69 -12.05 -6.09
CA CYS A 349 14.37 -12.63 -6.21
C CYS A 349 14.47 -14.15 -6.26
N PHE A 350 13.54 -14.83 -5.60
CA PHE A 350 13.36 -16.28 -5.68
C PHE A 350 12.04 -16.61 -6.36
N GLU A 351 11.93 -17.83 -6.91
CA GLU A 351 10.67 -18.32 -7.46
C GLU A 351 9.63 -18.48 -6.34
N PRO A 352 8.46 -17.79 -6.42
CA PRO A 352 7.44 -17.89 -5.38
C PRO A 352 7.07 -19.36 -5.06
N GLU A 353 7.06 -19.68 -3.78
CA GLU A 353 6.74 -21.01 -3.22
C GLU A 353 7.80 -22.11 -3.56
N SER A 354 9.01 -21.73 -4.00
CA SER A 354 10.14 -22.67 -4.15
C SER A 354 11.09 -22.52 -2.95
N LYS A 355 11.14 -23.58 -2.13
CA LYS A 355 12.00 -23.62 -0.93
C LYS A 355 13.47 -23.66 -1.32
N GLU A 356 13.84 -24.46 -2.31
CA GLU A 356 15.21 -24.61 -2.78
C GLU A 356 15.75 -23.26 -3.31
N ASP A 357 14.93 -22.53 -4.06
CA ASP A 357 15.37 -21.24 -4.59
C ASP A 357 15.42 -20.17 -3.50
N PHE A 358 14.48 -20.17 -2.56
CA PHE A 358 14.52 -19.31 -1.37
C PHE A 358 15.82 -19.48 -0.59
N GLU A 359 16.16 -20.71 -0.22
CA GLU A 359 17.38 -21.04 0.53
C GLU A 359 18.62 -20.61 -0.27
N ARG A 360 18.70 -20.96 -1.55
CA ARG A 360 19.82 -20.60 -2.43
C ARG A 360 20.05 -19.10 -2.54
N GLN A 361 18.98 -18.30 -2.74
CA GLN A 361 19.11 -16.86 -2.89
C GLN A 361 19.43 -16.17 -1.55
N LEU A 362 18.89 -16.68 -0.44
CA LEU A 362 19.22 -16.17 0.89
C LEU A 362 20.69 -16.41 1.23
N ASP A 363 21.18 -17.65 1.03
CA ASP A 363 22.59 -17.99 1.28
C ASP A 363 23.52 -17.15 0.39
N ARG A 364 23.20 -17.01 -0.90
CA ARG A 364 23.95 -16.17 -1.84
C ARG A 364 24.02 -14.72 -1.37
N LEU A 365 22.90 -14.14 -0.94
CA LEU A 365 22.82 -12.74 -0.51
C LEU A 365 23.67 -12.48 0.75
N LEU A 366 23.72 -13.43 1.68
CA LEU A 366 24.40 -13.26 2.98
C LEU A 366 25.83 -13.79 3.00
N SER A 367 26.24 -14.64 2.03
CA SER A 367 27.61 -15.17 1.93
C SER A 367 28.52 -14.33 1.03
N ASP A 368 27.98 -13.45 0.17
CA ASP A 368 28.75 -12.60 -0.71
C ASP A 368 28.69 -11.13 -0.26
N PRO A 369 29.73 -10.61 0.45
CA PRO A 369 29.74 -9.23 0.93
C PRO A 369 29.70 -8.18 -0.19
N VAL A 370 30.27 -8.50 -1.35
CA VAL A 370 30.28 -7.57 -2.51
C VAL A 370 28.87 -7.42 -3.05
N LEU A 371 28.17 -8.53 -3.26
CA LEU A 371 26.77 -8.55 -3.68
C LEU A 371 25.87 -7.83 -2.66
N TYR A 372 26.10 -8.07 -1.37
CA TYR A 372 25.33 -7.44 -0.29
C TYR A 372 25.43 -5.92 -0.34
N GLU A 373 26.64 -5.36 -0.45
CA GLU A 373 26.84 -3.91 -0.56
C GLU A 373 26.32 -3.34 -1.88
N GLN A 374 26.39 -4.09 -2.98
CA GLN A 374 25.71 -3.73 -4.23
C GLN A 374 24.19 -3.61 -4.05
N CYS A 375 23.57 -4.55 -3.33
CA CYS A 375 22.15 -4.50 -3.04
C CYS A 375 21.77 -3.29 -2.17
N LYS A 376 22.57 -2.93 -1.18
CA LYS A 376 22.37 -1.69 -0.40
C LYS A 376 22.44 -0.44 -1.27
N ALA A 377 23.43 -0.35 -2.15
CA ALA A 377 23.54 0.75 -3.10
C ALA A 377 22.33 0.81 -4.05
N GLY A 378 21.85 -0.34 -4.49
CA GLY A 378 20.62 -0.49 -5.27
C GLY A 378 19.39 0.00 -4.52
N CYS A 379 19.24 -0.35 -3.24
CA CYS A 379 18.19 0.14 -2.36
C CYS A 379 18.22 1.67 -2.23
N ARG A 380 19.40 2.27 -2.04
CA ARG A 380 19.57 3.72 -1.96
C ARG A 380 19.08 4.42 -3.23
N LYS A 381 19.46 3.90 -4.39
CA LYS A 381 19.03 4.45 -5.70
C LYS A 381 17.52 4.31 -5.87
N LEU A 382 16.97 3.13 -5.56
CA LEU A 382 15.54 2.87 -5.63
C LEU A 382 14.76 3.83 -4.72
N ALA A 383 15.17 4.01 -3.47
CA ALA A 383 14.52 4.92 -2.53
C ALA A 383 14.59 6.39 -2.99
N HIS A 384 15.69 6.79 -3.65
CA HIS A 384 15.82 8.14 -4.21
C HIS A 384 14.82 8.37 -5.35
N ASP A 385 14.75 7.46 -6.31
CA ASP A 385 13.91 7.61 -7.50
C ASP A 385 12.40 7.46 -7.16
N PHE A 386 12.08 6.75 -6.07
CA PHE A 386 10.72 6.59 -5.56
C PHE A 386 10.46 7.40 -4.28
N ASP A 387 11.15 8.54 -4.11
CA ASP A 387 10.81 9.48 -3.03
C ASP A 387 9.40 10.05 -3.23
N ARG A 388 8.55 9.91 -2.21
CA ARG A 388 7.16 10.41 -2.28
C ARG A 388 7.05 11.89 -2.54
N LYS A 389 8.04 12.70 -2.14
CA LYS A 389 8.06 14.13 -2.47
C LYS A 389 8.18 14.34 -3.97
N VAL A 390 9.07 13.59 -4.63
CA VAL A 390 9.24 13.62 -6.09
C VAL A 390 7.97 13.16 -6.79
N LEU A 391 7.40 12.04 -6.34
CA LEU A 391 6.18 11.49 -6.91
C LEU A 391 4.96 12.43 -6.70
N ALA A 392 4.88 13.09 -5.55
CA ALA A 392 3.85 14.11 -5.29
C ALA A 392 3.99 15.31 -6.23
N GLY A 393 5.23 15.76 -6.50
CA GLY A 393 5.51 16.82 -7.47
C GLY A 393 5.12 16.42 -8.91
N GLN A 394 5.46 15.21 -9.32
CA GLN A 394 5.06 14.67 -10.63
C GLN A 394 3.53 14.62 -10.76
N MET A 395 2.83 14.15 -9.74
CA MET A 395 1.37 14.12 -9.72
C MET A 395 0.78 15.54 -9.76
N LEU A 396 1.38 16.52 -9.07
CA LEU A 396 0.93 17.90 -9.11
C LEU A 396 1.07 18.51 -10.51
N ASN A 397 2.13 18.20 -11.25
CA ASN A 397 2.28 18.65 -12.63
C ASN A 397 1.16 18.12 -13.51
N ILE A 398 0.84 16.82 -13.41
CA ILE A 398 -0.32 16.23 -14.12
C ILE A 398 -1.63 16.95 -13.75
N ILE A 399 -1.82 17.27 -12.47
CA ILE A 399 -3.01 18.00 -11.99
C ILE A 399 -3.08 19.39 -12.60
N LYS A 400 -1.95 20.12 -12.67
CA LYS A 400 -1.86 21.46 -13.27
C LYS A 400 -2.16 21.45 -14.78
N GLU A 401 -1.64 20.45 -15.49
CA GLU A 401 -1.90 20.25 -16.93
C GLU A 401 -3.35 19.84 -17.23
N THR A 402 -4.06 19.32 -16.25
CA THR A 402 -5.44 18.82 -16.40
C THR A 402 -6.47 19.94 -16.19
N LYS A 403 -6.10 21.01 -15.50
CA LYS A 403 -6.96 22.17 -15.24
C LYS A 403 -7.29 22.92 -16.53
#